data_50deb6b2e10779351a2b169de39b5da1
#
_entry.id   50deb6b2e10779351a2b169de39b5da1
#
_cell.length_a   1.000
_cell.length_b   1.000
_cell.length_c   1.000
_cell.angle_alpha   90.00
_cell.angle_beta   90.00
_cell.angle_gamma   90.00
#
_symmetry.space_group_name_H-M   'P 1'
#
loop_
_entity.id
_entity.type
_entity.pdbx_description
1 polymer ?
#
loop_
_entity_poly.entity_id
_entity_poly.type
_entity_poly.pdbx_seq_one_letter_code
_entity_poly.pdbx_strand_id
1 'polypeptide(L)'
;LHLSLRRQRQMCIRDSNTAVSVAAEALDRLHTTGETHHRIMVLEVMGRYAGWIALESAIAGGADVALIPEIPYDINKAVEKINERREEGKNFSIVVVAEGAIPQGGTITVQNVRNNGAGVDNNKLGGVGQVVAKQLEELTGLEARTTTLGYVQRGGTPTAFDRVLSTKYGAKAMELALEGKFGVLTVIKNGKLDSVSLEDVVGNNTKIGAVSGNTAESNIRKVTMDHDLVKTARDIGICLGD
;
A
#
# COMPACT_ATOMS: atom_id res chain seq x y z
N LEU A 1 26.41 -13.93 12.71
CA LEU A 1 25.51 -13.13 13.58
C LEU A 1 25.36 -11.68 13.09
N HIS A 2 26.45 -10.99 12.76
CA HIS A 2 26.41 -9.59 12.34
C HIS A 2 25.65 -9.32 11.03
N LEU A 3 25.68 -10.21 10.05
CA LEU A 3 24.98 -10.06 8.78
C LEU A 3 23.48 -10.29 8.88
N SER A 4 23.02 -11.22 9.74
CA SER A 4 21.61 -11.46 9.99
C SER A 4 20.97 -10.31 10.77
N LEU A 5 21.67 -9.79 11.77
CA LEU A 5 21.24 -8.60 12.53
C LEU A 5 21.17 -7.34 11.66
N ARG A 6 22.10 -7.15 10.72
CA ARG A 6 22.02 -6.06 9.74
C ARG A 6 20.79 -6.18 8.84
N ARG A 7 20.47 -7.39 8.36
CA ARG A 7 19.29 -7.62 7.50
C ARG A 7 17.98 -7.41 8.25
N GLN A 8 17.84 -7.90 9.47
CA GLN A 8 16.68 -7.66 10.32
C GLN A 8 16.54 -6.18 10.67
N ARG A 9 17.64 -5.52 11.03
CA ARG A 9 17.64 -4.08 11.32
C ARG A 9 17.22 -3.25 10.10
N GLN A 10 17.65 -3.62 8.90
CA GLN A 10 17.22 -2.96 7.67
C GLN A 10 15.74 -3.20 7.34
N MET A 11 15.19 -4.38 7.62
CA MET A 11 13.77 -4.66 7.44
C MET A 11 12.87 -3.88 8.41
N CYS A 12 13.31 -3.69 9.66
CA CYS A 12 12.55 -2.92 10.65
C CYS A 12 12.62 -1.41 10.43
N ILE A 13 13.63 -0.91 9.73
CA ILE A 13 13.83 0.54 9.47
C ILE A 13 13.04 1.02 8.25
N ARG A 14 12.66 0.12 7.35
CA ARG A 14 11.90 0.48 6.15
C ARG A 14 10.42 0.45 6.46
N ASP A 15 9.86 1.63 6.60
CA ASP A 15 8.44 1.84 6.82
C ASP A 15 7.76 2.32 5.52
N SER A 16 6.51 2.70 5.61
CA SER A 16 5.70 3.18 4.50
C SER A 16 6.36 4.31 3.71
N ASN A 17 7.06 5.24 4.37
CA ASN A 17 7.71 6.37 3.70
C ASN A 17 8.77 5.95 2.67
N THR A 18 9.59 4.95 2.99
CA THR A 18 10.53 4.38 2.01
C THR A 18 9.80 3.69 0.86
N ALA A 19 8.73 2.95 1.15
CA ALA A 19 7.94 2.26 0.12
C ALA A 19 7.23 3.26 -0.82
N VAL A 20 6.68 4.34 -0.27
CA VAL A 20 6.09 5.45 -1.04
C VAL A 20 7.14 6.13 -1.91
N SER A 21 8.34 6.40 -1.38
CA SER A 21 9.44 7.00 -2.15
C SER A 21 9.86 6.14 -3.35
N VAL A 22 9.95 4.81 -3.16
CA VAL A 22 10.26 3.87 -4.25
C VAL A 22 9.14 3.84 -5.29
N ALA A 23 7.87 3.88 -4.86
CA ALA A 23 6.73 3.90 -5.76
C ALA A 23 6.64 5.22 -6.54
N ALA A 24 6.88 6.36 -5.89
CA ALA A 24 6.91 7.67 -6.55
C ALA A 24 8.03 7.74 -7.61
N GLU A 25 9.24 7.27 -7.30
CA GLU A 25 10.33 7.18 -8.29
C GLU A 25 9.96 6.29 -9.48
N ALA A 26 9.26 5.18 -9.23
CA ALA A 26 8.76 4.34 -10.32
C ALA A 26 7.72 5.07 -11.18
N LEU A 27 6.80 5.84 -10.55
CA LEU A 27 5.81 6.64 -11.26
C LEU A 27 6.45 7.70 -12.14
N ASP A 28 7.47 8.42 -11.67
CA ASP A 28 8.21 9.40 -12.46
C ASP A 28 8.78 8.79 -13.74
N ARG A 29 9.30 7.55 -13.66
CA ARG A 29 9.79 6.80 -14.82
C ARG A 29 8.66 6.35 -15.74
N LEU A 30 7.52 5.94 -15.18
CA LEU A 30 6.36 5.51 -15.95
C LEU A 30 5.68 6.67 -16.68
N HIS A 31 5.70 7.89 -16.12
CA HIS A 31 5.20 9.09 -16.78
C HIS A 31 5.88 9.31 -18.12
N THR A 32 7.21 9.36 -18.14
CA THR A 32 7.98 9.59 -19.38
C THR A 32 7.76 8.47 -20.42
N THR A 33 7.64 7.23 -19.95
CA THR A 33 7.38 6.08 -20.82
C THR A 33 5.95 6.09 -21.35
N GLY A 34 4.98 6.38 -20.48
CA GLY A 34 3.54 6.45 -20.85
C GLY A 34 3.27 7.55 -21.85
N GLU A 35 3.85 8.73 -21.64
CA GLU A 35 3.72 9.87 -22.54
C GLU A 35 4.29 9.57 -23.95
N THR A 36 5.49 8.97 -24.01
CA THR A 36 6.13 8.65 -25.28
C THR A 36 5.36 7.62 -26.11
N HIS A 37 4.72 6.67 -25.45
CA HIS A 37 4.05 5.54 -26.10
C HIS A 37 2.52 5.63 -26.11
N HIS A 38 1.94 6.67 -25.55
CA HIS A 38 0.49 6.90 -25.49
C HIS A 38 -0.29 5.70 -24.87
N ARG A 39 0.20 5.23 -23.71
CA ARG A 39 -0.29 4.02 -23.04
C ARG A 39 -0.90 4.31 -21.68
N ILE A 40 -1.70 3.38 -21.20
CA ILE A 40 -2.09 3.30 -19.80
C ILE A 40 -1.01 2.54 -19.04
N MET A 41 -0.38 3.21 -18.07
CA MET A 41 0.64 2.59 -17.22
C MET A 41 0.02 2.25 -15.86
N VAL A 42 -0.04 0.96 -15.53
CA VAL A 42 -0.59 0.46 -14.27
C VAL A 42 0.56 0.07 -13.35
N LEU A 43 0.67 0.72 -12.20
CA LEU A 43 1.64 0.40 -11.16
C LEU A 43 0.96 -0.35 -10.01
N GLU A 44 1.29 -1.64 -9.85
CA GLU A 44 0.86 -2.42 -8.70
C GLU A 44 1.85 -2.25 -7.55
N VAL A 45 1.35 -1.79 -6.40
CA VAL A 45 2.11 -1.54 -5.18
C VAL A 45 1.65 -2.42 -4.03
N MET A 46 2.47 -2.55 -3.00
CA MET A 46 2.09 -3.26 -1.78
C MET A 46 0.94 -2.55 -1.07
N GLY A 47 0.08 -3.31 -0.45
CA GLY A 47 -1.08 -2.82 0.29
C GLY A 47 -2.16 -3.89 0.35
N ARG A 48 -2.00 -4.86 1.28
CA ARG A 48 -2.88 -6.03 1.39
C ARG A 48 -4.27 -5.68 1.92
N TYR A 49 -4.32 -4.93 3.02
CA TYR A 49 -5.54 -4.58 3.74
C TYR A 49 -5.73 -3.07 3.91
N ALA A 50 -4.70 -2.30 3.55
CA ALA A 50 -4.69 -0.85 3.68
C ALA A 50 -3.96 -0.22 2.49
N GLY A 51 -4.55 0.82 1.93
CA GLY A 51 -4.13 1.48 0.70
C GLY A 51 -3.20 2.67 0.89
N TRP A 52 -2.57 2.83 2.06
CA TRP A 52 -1.71 3.99 2.35
C TRP A 52 -0.63 4.23 1.31
N ILE A 53 0.12 3.17 0.95
CA ILE A 53 1.21 3.28 -0.03
C ILE A 53 0.66 3.68 -1.40
N ALA A 54 -0.45 3.06 -1.84
CA ALA A 54 -1.06 3.37 -3.12
C ALA A 54 -1.56 4.83 -3.16
N LEU A 55 -2.27 5.28 -2.13
CA LEU A 55 -2.83 6.63 -2.06
C LEU A 55 -1.73 7.69 -1.98
N GLU A 56 -0.76 7.53 -1.07
CA GLU A 56 0.34 8.48 -0.91
C GLU A 56 1.23 8.53 -2.15
N SER A 57 1.55 7.38 -2.78
CA SER A 57 2.35 7.37 -4.00
C SER A 57 1.60 7.93 -5.21
N ALA A 58 0.28 7.72 -5.31
CA ALA A 58 -0.53 8.31 -6.35
C ALA A 58 -0.54 9.84 -6.27
N ILE A 59 -0.69 10.39 -5.06
CA ILE A 59 -0.62 11.84 -4.83
C ILE A 59 0.79 12.36 -5.16
N ALA A 60 1.84 11.70 -4.63
CA ALA A 60 3.21 12.14 -4.79
C ALA A 60 3.72 12.02 -6.25
N GLY A 61 3.29 10.99 -6.97
CA GLY A 61 3.71 10.70 -8.34
C GLY A 61 2.73 11.19 -9.40
N GLY A 62 1.66 11.92 -9.04
CA GLY A 62 0.71 12.51 -10.00
C GLY A 62 -0.07 11.48 -10.82
N ALA A 63 -0.55 10.40 -10.19
CA ALA A 63 -1.38 9.42 -10.86
C ALA A 63 -2.80 9.96 -11.13
N ASP A 64 -3.47 9.39 -12.13
CA ASP A 64 -4.83 9.78 -12.51
C ASP A 64 -5.90 8.95 -11.81
N VAL A 65 -5.54 7.71 -11.47
CA VAL A 65 -6.41 6.74 -10.78
C VAL A 65 -5.62 6.07 -9.66
N ALA A 66 -6.25 5.89 -8.50
CA ALA A 66 -5.67 5.15 -7.37
C ALA A 66 -6.71 4.18 -6.79
N LEU A 67 -6.47 2.88 -6.94
CA LEU A 67 -7.37 1.83 -6.45
C LEU A 67 -6.82 1.24 -5.15
N ILE A 68 -7.60 1.35 -4.07
CA ILE A 68 -7.21 0.95 -2.72
C ILE A 68 -8.18 -0.10 -2.14
N PRO A 69 -7.74 -0.94 -1.20
CA PRO A 69 -8.59 -2.00 -0.63
C PRO A 69 -9.85 -1.49 0.07
N GLU A 70 -9.80 -0.29 0.64
CA GLU A 70 -10.88 0.31 1.43
C GLU A 70 -12.02 0.84 0.58
N ILE A 71 -11.76 1.11 -0.71
CA ILE A 71 -12.75 1.60 -1.67
C ILE A 71 -12.91 0.55 -2.76
N PRO A 72 -13.95 -0.30 -2.72
CA PRO A 72 -14.23 -1.24 -3.81
C PRO A 72 -14.43 -0.48 -5.11
N TYR A 73 -13.59 -0.78 -6.11
CA TYR A 73 -13.57 0.01 -7.35
C TYR A 73 -14.58 -0.48 -8.40
N ASP A 74 -15.21 0.46 -9.09
CA ASP A 74 -15.85 0.26 -10.38
C ASP A 74 -14.86 0.62 -11.48
N ILE A 75 -14.49 -0.35 -12.32
CA ILE A 75 -13.56 -0.12 -13.42
C ILE A 75 -14.05 0.94 -14.41
N ASN A 76 -15.36 1.09 -14.56
CA ASN A 76 -15.94 2.09 -15.46
C ASN A 76 -15.61 3.51 -15.01
N LYS A 77 -15.48 3.77 -13.69
CA LYS A 77 -15.04 5.07 -13.18
C LYS A 77 -13.60 5.40 -13.58
N ALA A 78 -12.72 4.41 -13.55
CA ALA A 78 -11.36 4.56 -14.07
C ALA A 78 -11.36 4.82 -15.58
N VAL A 79 -12.22 4.13 -16.34
CA VAL A 79 -12.40 4.35 -17.78
C VAL A 79 -12.92 5.76 -18.08
N GLU A 80 -13.94 6.24 -17.34
CA GLU A 80 -14.46 7.61 -17.44
C GLU A 80 -13.31 8.62 -17.27
N LYS A 81 -12.49 8.47 -16.22
CA LYS A 81 -11.35 9.35 -15.96
C LYS A 81 -10.31 9.35 -17.07
N ILE A 82 -9.98 8.17 -17.61
CA ILE A 82 -9.03 8.03 -18.73
C ILE A 82 -9.57 8.71 -19.99
N ASN A 83 -10.86 8.56 -20.28
CA ASN A 83 -11.49 9.19 -21.44
C ASN A 83 -11.58 10.72 -21.28
N GLU A 84 -11.93 11.24 -20.10
CA GLU A 84 -11.88 12.66 -19.77
C GLU A 84 -10.50 13.27 -20.10
N ARG A 85 -9.44 12.60 -19.66
CA ARG A 85 -8.06 13.02 -19.97
C ARG A 85 -7.74 13.03 -21.46
N ARG A 86 -8.27 12.06 -22.22
CA ARG A 86 -8.09 12.04 -23.69
C ARG A 86 -8.80 13.20 -24.35
N GLU A 87 -9.98 13.57 -23.88
CA GLU A 87 -10.71 14.75 -24.37
C GLU A 87 -9.95 16.05 -24.10
N GLU A 88 -9.20 16.10 -22.98
CA GLU A 88 -8.27 17.19 -22.64
C GLU A 88 -6.95 17.15 -23.46
N GLY A 89 -6.78 16.19 -24.36
CA GLY A 89 -5.58 16.05 -25.18
C GLY A 89 -4.43 15.29 -24.51
N LYS A 90 -4.67 14.63 -23.37
CA LYS A 90 -3.69 13.77 -22.68
C LYS A 90 -3.79 12.34 -23.22
N ASN A 91 -2.76 11.89 -23.92
CA ASN A 91 -2.77 10.59 -24.60
C ASN A 91 -2.27 9.42 -23.76
N PHE A 92 -1.97 9.61 -22.47
CA PHE A 92 -1.55 8.57 -21.55
C PHE A 92 -2.23 8.75 -20.19
N SER A 93 -2.26 7.67 -19.40
CA SER A 93 -2.77 7.72 -18.03
C SER A 93 -1.96 6.82 -17.11
N ILE A 94 -1.86 7.25 -15.86
CA ILE A 94 -1.17 6.53 -14.79
C ILE A 94 -2.19 6.03 -13.79
N VAL A 95 -2.17 4.73 -13.53
CA VAL A 95 -3.06 4.04 -12.59
C VAL A 95 -2.22 3.38 -11.50
N VAL A 96 -2.45 3.71 -10.26
CA VAL A 96 -1.83 3.03 -9.10
C VAL A 96 -2.83 2.08 -8.49
N VAL A 97 -2.41 0.84 -8.25
CA VAL A 97 -3.29 -0.21 -7.70
C VAL A 97 -2.61 -0.86 -6.50
N ALA A 98 -3.26 -0.86 -5.35
CA ALA A 98 -2.80 -1.67 -4.21
C ALA A 98 -3.05 -3.16 -4.49
N GLU A 99 -2.12 -4.04 -4.12
CA GLU A 99 -2.25 -5.50 -4.35
C GLU A 99 -3.51 -6.13 -3.74
N GLY A 100 -4.13 -5.45 -2.77
CA GLY A 100 -5.36 -5.85 -2.11
C GLY A 100 -6.61 -5.13 -2.61
N ALA A 101 -6.53 -4.33 -3.68
CA ALA A 101 -7.70 -3.66 -4.24
C ALA A 101 -8.76 -4.65 -4.70
N ILE A 102 -10.03 -4.33 -4.46
CA ILE A 102 -11.18 -5.22 -4.68
C ILE A 102 -12.16 -4.55 -5.63
N PRO A 103 -12.59 -5.22 -6.73
CA PRO A 103 -13.66 -4.70 -7.57
C PRO A 103 -15.02 -4.73 -6.83
N GLN A 104 -15.93 -3.84 -7.17
CA GLN A 104 -17.30 -3.84 -6.65
C GLN A 104 -17.98 -5.18 -6.94
N GLY A 105 -18.55 -5.81 -5.88
CA GLY A 105 -19.19 -7.11 -5.98
C GLY A 105 -18.24 -8.29 -6.19
N GLY A 106 -16.93 -8.06 -6.21
CA GLY A 106 -15.90 -9.09 -6.40
C GLY A 106 -15.17 -9.46 -5.11
N THR A 107 -14.07 -10.17 -5.28
CA THR A 107 -13.18 -10.61 -4.19
C THR A 107 -11.74 -10.25 -4.48
N ILE A 108 -10.90 -10.30 -3.44
CA ILE A 108 -9.46 -10.01 -3.55
C ILE A 108 -8.78 -10.98 -4.54
N THR A 109 -7.90 -10.44 -5.37
CA THR A 109 -7.17 -11.24 -6.36
C THR A 109 -6.03 -12.01 -5.70
N VAL A 110 -6.05 -13.35 -5.81
CA VAL A 110 -5.07 -14.25 -5.21
C VAL A 110 -4.30 -14.97 -6.32
N GLN A 111 -2.97 -14.83 -6.35
CA GLN A 111 -2.11 -15.52 -7.30
C GLN A 111 -1.97 -17.02 -7.01
N ASN A 112 -1.86 -17.39 -5.72
CA ASN A 112 -1.74 -18.78 -5.29
C ASN A 112 -2.37 -18.97 -3.92
N VAL A 113 -3.27 -19.95 -3.80
CA VAL A 113 -3.80 -20.40 -2.52
C VAL A 113 -2.83 -21.42 -1.95
N ARG A 114 -2.11 -21.08 -0.87
CA ARG A 114 -1.27 -22.04 -0.12
C ARG A 114 -2.03 -22.53 1.09
N ASN A 115 -2.55 -23.73 1.03
CA ASN A 115 -3.14 -24.45 2.16
C ASN A 115 -2.03 -25.03 3.09
N ASN A 116 -1.30 -24.17 3.78
CA ASN A 116 -0.37 -24.60 4.80
C ASN A 116 -1.02 -24.39 6.16
N GLY A 117 -1.72 -25.36 6.69
CA GLY A 117 -2.45 -25.46 7.95
C GLY A 117 -2.03 -24.67 9.22
N ALA A 118 -1.20 -23.67 9.11
CA ALA A 118 -0.81 -22.76 10.16
C ALA A 118 -1.50 -21.40 9.95
N GLY A 119 -2.65 -21.24 10.51
CA GLY A 119 -3.44 -20.03 10.83
C GLY A 119 -3.04 -18.61 10.43
N VAL A 120 -2.06 -18.43 9.58
CA VAL A 120 -1.66 -17.16 8.98
C VAL A 120 -2.20 -17.15 7.56
N ASP A 121 -2.82 -16.04 7.15
CA ASP A 121 -3.28 -15.85 5.77
C ASP A 121 -2.08 -15.90 4.81
N ASN A 122 -1.79 -17.11 4.31
CA ASN A 122 -0.67 -17.43 3.45
C ASN A 122 -0.98 -17.26 1.96
N ASN A 123 -2.14 -16.71 1.61
CA ASN A 123 -2.50 -16.44 0.23
C ASN A 123 -1.53 -15.40 -0.36
N LYS A 124 -0.87 -15.75 -1.44
CA LYS A 124 -0.03 -14.81 -2.17
C LYS A 124 -0.93 -13.87 -2.96
N LEU A 125 -1.05 -12.63 -2.51
CA LEU A 125 -1.74 -11.58 -3.26
C LEU A 125 -0.88 -11.10 -4.43
N GLY A 126 -1.53 -10.38 -5.34
CA GLY A 126 -0.90 -9.76 -6.50
C GLY A 126 -1.53 -10.20 -7.82
N GLY A 127 -1.18 -9.47 -8.87
CA GLY A 127 -1.75 -9.67 -10.20
C GLY A 127 -3.05 -8.89 -10.43
N VAL A 128 -3.54 -8.15 -9.44
CA VAL A 128 -4.68 -7.24 -9.61
C VAL A 128 -4.36 -6.16 -10.63
N GLY A 129 -3.13 -5.67 -10.67
CA GLY A 129 -2.66 -4.71 -11.68
C GLY A 129 -2.78 -5.26 -13.10
N GLN A 130 -2.51 -6.55 -13.31
CA GLN A 130 -2.70 -7.19 -14.62
C GLN A 130 -4.19 -7.30 -15.00
N VAL A 131 -5.05 -7.62 -14.02
CA VAL A 131 -6.50 -7.70 -14.23
C VAL A 131 -7.05 -6.32 -14.60
N VAL A 132 -6.68 -5.28 -13.85
CA VAL A 132 -7.07 -3.89 -14.11
C VAL A 132 -6.56 -3.43 -15.47
N ALA A 133 -5.29 -3.68 -15.80
CA ALA A 133 -4.73 -3.29 -17.09
C ALA A 133 -5.49 -3.92 -18.26
N LYS A 134 -5.78 -5.22 -18.17
CA LYS A 134 -6.54 -5.92 -19.20
C LYS A 134 -7.96 -5.33 -19.36
N GLN A 135 -8.66 -5.08 -18.27
CA GLN A 135 -9.99 -4.48 -18.30
C GLN A 135 -9.96 -3.07 -18.92
N LEU A 136 -8.98 -2.26 -18.54
CA LEU A 136 -8.80 -0.91 -19.10
C LEU A 136 -8.50 -0.97 -20.61
N GLU A 137 -7.64 -1.89 -21.05
CA GLU A 137 -7.33 -2.07 -22.47
C GLU A 137 -8.57 -2.48 -23.28
N GLU A 138 -9.36 -3.44 -22.77
CA GLU A 138 -10.59 -3.90 -23.41
C GLU A 138 -11.66 -2.79 -23.51
N LEU A 139 -11.78 -1.93 -22.49
CA LEU A 139 -12.83 -0.91 -22.42
C LEU A 139 -12.45 0.42 -23.10
N THR A 140 -11.16 0.78 -23.12
CA THR A 140 -10.70 2.05 -23.69
C THR A 140 -10.12 1.91 -25.10
N GLY A 141 -9.72 0.71 -25.48
CA GLY A 141 -8.96 0.43 -26.72
C GLY A 141 -7.52 0.97 -26.71
N LEU A 142 -7.03 1.44 -25.56
CA LEU A 142 -5.64 1.88 -25.38
C LEU A 142 -4.79 0.74 -24.85
N GLU A 143 -3.59 0.60 -25.37
CA GLU A 143 -2.64 -0.39 -24.83
C GLU A 143 -2.32 -0.08 -23.36
N ALA A 144 -2.45 -1.10 -22.50
CA ALA A 144 -2.16 -1.00 -21.08
C ALA A 144 -0.95 -1.87 -20.69
N ARG A 145 -0.07 -1.35 -19.86
CA ARG A 145 1.11 -2.06 -19.36
C ARG A 145 1.16 -2.03 -17.85
N THR A 146 1.46 -3.17 -17.24
CA THR A 146 1.56 -3.32 -15.78
C THR A 146 3.01 -3.42 -15.35
N THR A 147 3.34 -2.69 -14.30
CA THR A 147 4.57 -2.85 -13.52
C THR A 147 4.20 -3.22 -12.10
N THR A 148 4.71 -4.35 -11.60
CA THR A 148 4.51 -4.79 -10.23
C THR A 148 5.80 -4.60 -9.44
N LEU A 149 5.79 -3.72 -8.45
CA LEU A 149 6.98 -3.44 -7.62
C LEU A 149 7.27 -4.56 -6.62
N GLY A 150 6.22 -5.14 -6.03
CA GLY A 150 6.37 -6.22 -5.07
C GLY A 150 7.45 -5.92 -4.01
N TYR A 151 8.39 -6.83 -3.84
CA TYR A 151 9.48 -6.71 -2.86
C TYR A 151 10.50 -5.60 -3.14
N VAL A 152 10.52 -5.02 -4.34
CA VAL A 152 11.40 -3.88 -4.66
C VAL A 152 11.10 -2.70 -3.74
N GLN A 153 9.85 -2.49 -3.35
CA GLN A 153 9.46 -1.45 -2.39
C GLN A 153 10.08 -1.64 -1.00
N ARG A 154 10.45 -2.87 -0.65
CA ARG A 154 11.14 -3.20 0.61
C ARG A 154 12.66 -3.25 0.45
N GLY A 155 13.17 -2.94 -0.73
CA GLY A 155 14.60 -2.91 -1.07
C GLY A 155 15.22 -1.52 -0.89
N GLY A 156 16.53 -1.44 -1.10
CA GLY A 156 17.26 -0.17 -1.11
C GLY A 156 17.58 0.42 0.26
N THR A 157 17.91 1.70 0.28
CA THR A 157 18.29 2.46 1.47
C THR A 157 17.05 3.15 2.05
N PRO A 158 16.77 3.03 3.37
CA PRO A 158 15.68 3.75 4.00
C PRO A 158 15.82 5.26 3.85
N THR A 159 14.70 5.96 3.72
CA THR A 159 14.67 7.42 3.73
C THR A 159 15.19 7.99 5.06
N ALA A 160 15.60 9.26 5.06
CA ALA A 160 16.02 9.94 6.28
C ALA A 160 14.89 9.93 7.35
N PHE A 161 13.63 10.07 6.91
CA PHE A 161 12.46 10.02 7.79
C PHE A 161 12.38 8.69 8.54
N ASP A 162 12.42 7.57 7.82
CA ASP A 162 12.33 6.23 8.41
C ASP A 162 13.50 5.93 9.35
N ARG A 163 14.71 6.41 9.01
CA ARG A 163 15.89 6.25 9.88
C ARG A 163 15.74 7.00 11.19
N VAL A 164 15.28 8.26 11.15
CA VAL A 164 15.06 9.08 12.35
C VAL A 164 13.95 8.47 13.20
N LEU A 165 12.85 8.06 12.57
CA LEU A 165 11.72 7.43 13.24
C LEU A 165 12.12 6.14 13.96
N SER A 166 12.83 5.24 13.27
CA SER A 166 13.30 3.99 13.85
C SER A 166 14.29 4.20 14.97
N THR A 167 15.17 5.22 14.87
CA THR A 167 16.08 5.58 15.96
C THR A 167 15.32 6.06 17.19
N LYS A 168 14.30 6.90 17.01
CA LYS A 168 13.44 7.36 18.09
C LYS A 168 12.71 6.18 18.78
N TYR A 169 12.14 5.26 18.00
CA TYR A 169 11.51 4.05 18.55
C TYR A 169 12.49 3.19 19.34
N GLY A 170 13.70 2.98 18.83
CA GLY A 170 14.73 2.21 19.51
C GLY A 170 15.17 2.85 20.82
N ALA A 171 15.35 4.16 20.85
CA ALA A 171 15.69 4.91 22.06
C ALA A 171 14.57 4.79 23.11
N LYS A 172 13.29 4.97 22.70
CA LYS A 172 12.15 4.84 23.61
C LYS A 172 11.96 3.41 24.12
N ALA A 173 12.19 2.42 23.28
CA ALA A 173 12.13 1.01 23.70
C ALA A 173 13.20 0.70 24.77
N MET A 174 14.41 1.24 24.64
CA MET A 174 15.46 1.08 25.64
C MET A 174 15.14 1.79 26.95
N GLU A 175 14.60 3.00 26.89
CA GLU A 175 14.11 3.73 28.07
C GLU A 175 13.07 2.91 28.84
N LEU A 176 12.04 2.38 28.15
CA LEU A 176 11.01 1.54 28.75
C LEU A 176 11.59 0.26 29.37
N ALA A 177 12.57 -0.38 28.71
CA ALA A 177 13.24 -1.56 29.25
C ALA A 177 14.03 -1.24 30.53
N LEU A 178 14.72 -0.10 30.59
CA LEU A 178 15.43 0.35 31.80
C LEU A 178 14.47 0.69 32.94
N GLU A 179 13.26 1.14 32.64
CA GLU A 179 12.19 1.36 33.62
C GLU A 179 11.48 0.05 34.04
N GLY A 180 11.88 -1.10 33.50
CA GLY A 180 11.24 -2.39 33.77
C GLY A 180 9.86 -2.56 33.12
N LYS A 181 9.49 -1.71 32.17
CA LYS A 181 8.22 -1.76 31.43
C LYS A 181 8.34 -2.70 30.23
N PHE A 182 7.95 -3.95 30.42
CA PHE A 182 7.92 -5.00 29.41
C PHE A 182 6.49 -5.25 28.92
N GLY A 183 6.34 -6.01 27.83
CA GLY A 183 5.03 -6.31 27.25
C GLY A 183 4.36 -5.11 26.61
N VAL A 184 5.14 -4.12 26.18
CA VAL A 184 4.67 -2.87 25.57
C VAL A 184 5.26 -2.68 24.17
N LEU A 185 4.53 -1.97 23.31
CA LEU A 185 4.95 -1.53 21.99
C LEU A 185 5.18 -0.02 22.01
N THR A 186 6.31 0.45 21.47
CA THR A 186 6.53 1.88 21.26
C THR A 186 5.69 2.39 20.08
N VAL A 187 5.00 3.49 20.28
CA VAL A 187 4.10 4.11 19.31
C VAL A 187 4.29 5.61 19.22
N ILE A 188 3.75 6.23 18.16
CA ILE A 188 3.53 7.68 18.14
C ILE A 188 2.06 7.94 18.43
N LYS A 189 1.79 8.75 19.45
CA LYS A 189 0.47 9.19 19.83
C LYS A 189 0.44 10.72 19.86
N ASN A 190 -0.42 11.33 19.04
CA ASN A 190 -0.48 12.79 18.91
C ASN A 190 0.90 13.45 18.64
N GLY A 191 1.71 12.85 17.74
CA GLY A 191 3.02 13.35 17.36
C GLY A 191 4.15 13.12 18.39
N LYS A 192 3.86 12.48 19.53
CA LYS A 192 4.83 12.17 20.60
C LYS A 192 5.05 10.67 20.73
N LEU A 193 6.28 10.30 21.12
CA LEU A 193 6.58 8.91 21.46
C LEU A 193 5.87 8.53 22.76
N ASP A 194 5.19 7.38 22.69
CA ASP A 194 4.45 6.78 23.81
C ASP A 194 4.59 5.27 23.76
N SER A 195 3.93 4.55 24.64
CA SER A 195 3.84 3.10 24.66
C SER A 195 2.40 2.67 24.86
N VAL A 196 2.05 1.51 24.26
CA VAL A 196 0.79 0.82 24.46
C VAL A 196 1.07 -0.63 24.85
N SER A 197 0.16 -1.26 25.59
CA SER A 197 0.33 -2.67 25.95
C SER A 197 0.23 -3.55 24.69
N LEU A 198 0.99 -4.64 24.63
CA LEU A 198 0.85 -5.62 23.55
C LEU A 198 -0.53 -6.27 23.55
N GLU A 199 -1.15 -6.40 24.73
CA GLU A 199 -2.51 -6.94 24.87
C GLU A 199 -3.53 -6.04 24.18
N ASP A 200 -3.39 -4.71 24.31
CA ASP A 200 -4.27 -3.75 23.64
C ASP A 200 -4.08 -3.77 22.11
N VAL A 201 -2.84 -4.04 21.64
CA VAL A 201 -2.54 -4.09 20.19
C VAL A 201 -3.06 -5.37 19.56
N VAL A 202 -2.88 -6.52 20.24
CA VAL A 202 -3.29 -7.83 19.70
C VAL A 202 -4.78 -8.07 19.90
N GLY A 203 -5.41 -7.32 20.81
CA GLY A 203 -6.79 -7.53 21.25
C GLY A 203 -6.90 -8.74 22.18
N ASN A 204 -8.03 -8.86 22.89
CA ASN A 204 -8.30 -9.99 23.80
C ASN A 204 -8.47 -11.36 23.10
N ASN A 205 -7.94 -11.53 21.90
CA ASN A 205 -7.95 -12.79 21.15
C ASN A 205 -6.79 -13.70 21.57
N THR A 206 -6.69 -14.01 22.86
CA THR A 206 -5.76 -15.02 23.43
C THR A 206 -6.17 -16.47 23.10
N LYS A 207 -6.84 -16.72 22.01
CA LYS A 207 -6.93 -18.06 21.41
C LYS A 207 -5.91 -18.18 20.28
N ILE A 208 -4.65 -18.31 20.65
CA ILE A 208 -3.62 -18.92 19.79
C ILE A 208 -4.16 -20.31 19.40
N GLY A 209 -4.75 -20.39 18.20
CA GLY A 209 -5.27 -21.66 17.68
C GLY A 209 -6.58 -21.60 16.91
N ALA A 210 -7.34 -20.52 16.95
CA ALA A 210 -8.58 -20.39 16.19
C ALA A 210 -8.44 -19.24 15.18
N VAL A 211 -7.72 -19.47 14.11
CA VAL A 211 -7.70 -18.53 12.96
C VAL A 211 -8.88 -18.84 12.07
N SER A 212 -10.01 -18.33 12.45
CA SER A 212 -11.06 -18.01 11.48
C SER A 212 -10.66 -16.70 10.79
N GLY A 213 -10.65 -16.67 9.47
CA GLY A 213 -10.01 -15.71 8.57
C GLY A 213 -10.24 -14.20 8.71
N ASN A 214 -10.79 -13.68 9.81
CA ASN A 214 -11.18 -12.27 9.93
C ASN A 214 -10.52 -11.48 11.07
N THR A 215 -9.66 -12.09 11.89
CA THR A 215 -9.14 -11.42 13.10
C THR A 215 -7.88 -10.57 12.86
N ALA A 216 -7.12 -10.83 11.80
CA ALA A 216 -5.96 -10.01 11.45
C ALA A 216 -6.35 -8.64 10.83
N GLU A 217 -7.53 -8.53 10.24
CA GLU A 217 -8.02 -7.29 9.62
C GLU A 217 -8.48 -6.23 10.62
N SER A 218 -8.95 -6.63 11.81
CA SER A 218 -9.64 -5.73 12.75
C SER A 218 -8.74 -4.68 13.41
N ASN A 219 -7.42 -4.92 13.47
CA ASN A 219 -6.46 -4.04 14.16
C ASN A 219 -5.55 -3.25 13.20
N ILE A 220 -5.75 -3.35 11.88
CA ILE A 220 -4.98 -2.60 10.89
C ILE A 220 -5.57 -1.21 10.74
N ARG A 221 -4.73 -0.17 10.85
CA ARG A 221 -5.13 1.20 10.54
C ARG A 221 -5.43 1.31 9.04
N LYS A 222 -6.71 1.36 8.70
CA LYS A 222 -7.20 1.52 7.33
C LYS A 222 -7.30 3.01 6.96
N VAL A 223 -7.29 3.28 5.66
CA VAL A 223 -7.64 4.60 5.12
C VAL A 223 -9.14 4.79 5.31
N THR A 224 -9.55 5.88 5.96
CA THR A 224 -10.97 6.22 6.11
C THR A 224 -11.40 7.22 5.04
N MET A 225 -12.67 7.19 4.66
CA MET A 225 -13.20 8.04 3.58
C MET A 225 -13.12 9.54 3.89
N ASP A 226 -13.09 9.89 5.16
CA ASP A 226 -12.96 11.27 5.69
C ASP A 226 -11.50 11.69 5.91
N HIS A 227 -10.53 10.82 5.60
CA HIS A 227 -9.11 11.13 5.78
C HIS A 227 -8.65 12.23 4.81
N ASP A 228 -7.84 13.15 5.29
CA ASP A 228 -7.34 14.30 4.51
C ASP A 228 -6.67 13.89 3.19
N LEU A 229 -5.95 12.77 3.15
CA LEU A 229 -5.35 12.25 1.91
C LEU A 229 -6.39 11.84 0.86
N VAL A 230 -7.51 11.25 1.28
CA VAL A 230 -8.62 10.88 0.37
C VAL A 230 -9.22 12.14 -0.23
N LYS A 231 -9.48 13.14 0.63
CA LYS A 231 -9.96 14.44 0.18
C LYS A 231 -8.95 15.10 -0.78
N THR A 232 -7.68 15.15 -0.39
CA THR A 232 -6.61 15.72 -1.23
C THR A 232 -6.54 15.04 -2.60
N ALA A 233 -6.58 13.69 -2.64
CA ALA A 233 -6.56 12.95 -3.90
C ALA A 233 -7.72 13.35 -4.82
N ARG A 234 -8.94 13.46 -4.27
CA ARG A 234 -10.11 13.89 -5.03
C ARG A 234 -10.02 15.35 -5.47
N ASP A 235 -9.56 16.26 -4.59
CA ASP A 235 -9.43 17.69 -4.88
C ASP A 235 -8.43 17.95 -6.03
N ILE A 236 -7.40 17.12 -6.19
CA ILE A 236 -6.45 17.19 -7.32
C ILE A 236 -6.87 16.34 -8.52
N GLY A 237 -8.07 15.75 -8.50
CA GLY A 237 -8.67 15.03 -9.61
C GLY A 237 -8.25 13.58 -9.78
N ILE A 238 -7.68 12.92 -8.75
CA ILE A 238 -7.40 11.49 -8.77
C ILE A 238 -8.72 10.73 -8.57
N CYS A 239 -9.06 9.84 -9.51
CA CYS A 239 -10.19 8.93 -9.39
C CYS A 239 -9.85 7.77 -8.44
N LEU A 240 -10.72 7.50 -7.46
CA LEU A 240 -10.54 6.39 -6.52
C LEU A 240 -11.38 5.15 -6.88
N GLY A 241 -12.09 5.19 -8.00
CA GLY A 241 -12.90 4.08 -8.50
C GLY A 241 -14.31 4.03 -7.91
N ASP A 242 -14.76 5.08 -7.24
CA ASP A 242 -16.09 5.21 -6.63
C ASP A 242 -16.99 6.26 -7.31
#